data_6339075da6f260a2f4fc17e35132cae8
#
_entry.id   6339075da6f260a2f4fc17e35132cae8
#
_cell.length_a   1.000
_cell.length_b   1.000
_cell.length_c   1.000
_cell.angle_alpha   90.00
_cell.angle_beta   90.00
_cell.angle_gamma   90.00
#
_symmetry.space_group_name_H-M   'P 1'
#
loop_
_entity.id
_entity.type
_entity.pdbx_description
1 polymer ?
#
loop_
_entity_poly.entity_id
_entity_poly.type
_entity_poly.pdbx_seq_one_letter_code
_entity_poly.pdbx_strand_id
1 'polypeptide(L)'
;MKTIDQRLEALRDVMRSEHLSAFIFPSTDAHNSEYVAPHWQSREWISGFNGSAGTAVVTLTGAALWTDSRYFLAAEQQLAGTEYELMKLKVAGTPTVSEWIAQQCEAGSEVGIDGTVSSFAETEALKAELRQQGGMTLRLNFDPLTRIWDNRPPIPQHKIELHPLEYAGETTASKLERIRESLRQNHCDGMLISALDDIAWTLNLRGTDVHCNPVFVAYLLMEHEKTILFVDKDKITTEVSAYLSALSIKILPYNEVGKYLKRDYFAYNIMLDSHETSSYLVACAKAGRASVVLKTSPIPAMKAIKNKTEIEGFHNAMKRDGVAMVRFLKWLIPAVEEGNETEMSLDKKLTDLRKEQPLYRGLSFDTIVGYEHHGAIVHYEANEATDIAIKPHGLVLIDSGAQYQDGTTDITRTIALGPITELQKRIYTLVLKGHIQLEMARFPDGISGTQLDVLAREPLWRAGYNYLHGTGHGVGSYLNVHEGPQQIRMEYMPAPLHSGMTVTDEPGLYLADRFGVRIENTLLITADCETEFGKFLRMESLTLCPIDTKPIIISMLSDEDINWLNHYHAKVYETLSSELNGEEREWLRQATRPIEREKA
;
A
#
# COMPACT_ATOMS: atom_id res chain seq x y z
N MET A 1 -3.79 18.48 24.93
CA MET A 1 -4.53 17.56 24.04
C MET A 1 -5.34 16.61 24.90
N LYS A 2 -6.59 16.25 24.54
CA LYS A 2 -7.38 15.27 25.31
C LYS A 2 -6.66 13.90 25.29
N THR A 3 -6.64 13.19 26.43
CA THR A 3 -6.16 11.79 26.49
C THR A 3 -7.13 10.87 25.75
N ILE A 4 -6.73 9.63 25.46
CA ILE A 4 -7.61 8.64 24.81
C ILE A 4 -8.88 8.45 25.65
N ASP A 5 -8.78 8.27 26.96
CA ASP A 5 -9.94 8.10 27.84
C ASP A 5 -10.88 9.31 27.80
N GLN A 6 -10.34 10.53 27.75
CA GLN A 6 -11.14 11.74 27.62
C GLN A 6 -11.85 11.83 26.24
N ARG A 7 -11.22 11.31 25.17
CA ARG A 7 -11.85 11.22 23.84
C ARG A 7 -12.97 10.19 23.83
N LEU A 8 -12.75 9.02 24.46
CA LEU A 8 -13.75 7.96 24.58
C LEU A 8 -14.98 8.44 25.36
N GLU A 9 -14.78 9.13 26.49
CA GLU A 9 -15.92 9.65 27.28
C GLU A 9 -16.69 10.73 26.52
N ALA A 10 -16.00 11.66 25.84
CA ALA A 10 -16.66 12.66 25.01
C ALA A 10 -17.45 12.00 23.85
N LEU A 11 -16.93 10.94 23.25
CA LEU A 11 -17.65 10.18 22.22
C LEU A 11 -18.89 9.49 22.80
N ARG A 12 -18.78 8.86 23.97
CA ARG A 12 -19.91 8.20 24.64
C ARG A 12 -21.02 9.17 24.99
N ASP A 13 -20.71 10.41 25.38
CA ASP A 13 -21.70 11.44 25.59
C ASP A 13 -22.46 11.79 24.31
N VAL A 14 -21.76 11.90 23.19
CA VAL A 14 -22.40 12.08 21.88
C VAL A 14 -23.26 10.88 21.54
N MET A 15 -22.75 9.65 21.71
CA MET A 15 -23.49 8.41 21.43
C MET A 15 -24.77 8.31 22.26
N ARG A 16 -24.73 8.64 23.56
CA ARG A 16 -25.91 8.69 24.43
C ARG A 16 -26.95 9.68 23.92
N SER A 17 -26.52 10.89 23.54
CA SER A 17 -27.42 11.93 23.01
C SER A 17 -28.06 11.54 21.67
N GLU A 18 -27.39 10.70 20.88
CA GLU A 18 -27.84 10.21 19.57
C GLU A 18 -28.51 8.83 19.65
N HIS A 19 -28.63 8.24 20.84
CA HIS A 19 -29.17 6.89 21.06
C HIS A 19 -28.42 5.78 20.31
N LEU A 20 -27.09 5.93 20.16
CA LEU A 20 -26.20 4.92 19.59
C LEU A 20 -25.58 4.06 20.68
N SER A 21 -25.56 2.75 20.49
CA SER A 21 -24.94 1.81 21.43
C SER A 21 -23.47 1.51 21.09
N ALA A 22 -23.10 1.65 19.85
CA ALA A 22 -21.71 1.51 19.38
C ALA A 22 -21.42 2.46 18.22
N PHE A 23 -20.14 2.78 18.00
CA PHE A 23 -19.66 3.51 16.83
C PHE A 23 -18.39 2.86 16.27
N ILE A 24 -18.31 2.73 14.93
CA ILE A 24 -17.23 2.06 14.20
C ILE A 24 -16.40 3.11 13.45
N PHE A 25 -15.08 3.06 13.62
CA PHE A 25 -14.10 3.92 12.94
C PHE A 25 -13.18 3.07 12.06
N PRO A 26 -13.40 3.00 10.74
CA PRO A 26 -12.49 2.32 9.81
C PRO A 26 -11.23 3.16 9.56
N SER A 27 -10.23 2.54 8.92
CA SER A 27 -8.99 3.21 8.47
C SER A 27 -9.10 3.72 7.03
N THR A 28 -10.20 4.35 6.67
CA THR A 28 -10.45 4.81 5.30
C THR A 28 -10.84 6.29 5.28
N ASP A 29 -10.80 6.86 4.08
CA ASP A 29 -11.31 8.20 3.79
C ASP A 29 -12.53 8.14 2.85
N ALA A 30 -12.97 9.30 2.36
CA ALA A 30 -14.09 9.39 1.43
C ALA A 30 -13.82 8.76 0.04
N HIS A 31 -12.62 8.31 -0.20
CA HIS A 31 -12.12 7.74 -1.45
C HIS A 31 -11.67 6.28 -1.32
N ASN A 32 -11.90 5.69 -0.15
CA ASN A 32 -11.47 4.34 0.22
C ASN A 32 -9.95 4.13 0.06
N SER A 33 -9.17 5.15 0.40
CA SER A 33 -7.70 5.11 0.34
C SER A 33 -7.13 4.25 1.47
N GLU A 34 -6.00 3.57 1.22
CA GLU A 34 -5.24 2.85 2.26
C GLU A 34 -4.51 3.84 3.19
N TYR A 35 -3.76 4.77 2.61
CA TYR A 35 -3.17 5.88 3.35
C TYR A 35 -4.09 7.10 3.25
N VAL A 36 -4.42 7.67 4.39
CA VAL A 36 -5.42 8.73 4.48
C VAL A 36 -4.79 10.05 4.88
N ALA A 37 -5.32 11.15 4.34
CA ALA A 37 -4.92 12.48 4.77
C ALA A 37 -5.32 12.73 6.24
N PRO A 38 -4.61 13.64 6.96
CA PRO A 38 -4.84 13.90 8.38
C PRO A 38 -6.30 14.21 8.77
N HIS A 39 -7.08 14.78 7.85
CA HIS A 39 -8.51 15.05 8.06
C HIS A 39 -9.32 13.78 8.38
N TRP A 40 -8.94 12.65 7.79
CA TRP A 40 -9.64 11.37 7.91
C TRP A 40 -8.98 10.36 8.86
N GLN A 41 -7.96 10.75 9.61
CA GLN A 41 -7.31 9.88 10.61
C GLN A 41 -8.19 9.69 11.88
N SER A 42 -9.47 9.42 11.66
CA SER A 42 -10.48 9.31 12.73
C SER A 42 -10.20 8.14 13.68
N ARG A 43 -9.83 6.97 13.14
CA ARG A 43 -9.47 5.79 13.90
C ARG A 43 -8.22 6.03 14.75
N GLU A 44 -7.19 6.64 14.20
CA GLU A 44 -5.98 7.03 14.93
C GLU A 44 -6.28 8.04 16.03
N TRP A 45 -7.07 9.07 15.73
CA TRP A 45 -7.41 10.07 16.72
C TRP A 45 -8.18 9.49 17.91
N ILE A 46 -9.11 8.54 17.69
CA ILE A 46 -9.93 7.99 18.77
C ILE A 46 -9.21 6.89 19.57
N SER A 47 -8.28 6.15 18.95
CA SER A 47 -7.62 5.00 19.57
C SER A 47 -6.16 5.24 19.98
N GLY A 48 -5.47 6.17 19.32
CA GLY A 48 -4.02 6.36 19.47
C GLY A 48 -3.18 5.38 18.64
N PHE A 49 -3.81 4.43 17.93
CA PHE A 49 -3.11 3.49 17.05
C PHE A 49 -2.91 4.11 15.67
N ASN A 50 -1.67 4.19 15.18
CA ASN A 50 -1.28 4.87 13.94
C ASN A 50 -1.02 3.94 12.75
N GLY A 51 -1.07 2.61 12.89
CA GLY A 51 -0.88 1.68 11.77
C GLY A 51 -1.86 1.94 10.61
N SER A 52 -1.50 1.64 9.37
CA SER A 52 -2.34 1.96 8.19
C SER A 52 -3.64 1.15 8.10
N ALA A 53 -3.71 -0.01 8.73
CA ALA A 53 -4.86 -0.91 8.68
C ALA A 53 -5.42 -1.22 10.07
N GLY A 54 -6.72 -1.04 10.25
CA GLY A 54 -7.43 -1.39 11.48
C GLY A 54 -8.81 -0.76 11.56
N THR A 55 -9.63 -1.29 12.46
CA THR A 55 -10.97 -0.78 12.76
C THR A 55 -11.11 -0.61 14.27
N ALA A 56 -11.39 0.60 14.73
CA ALA A 56 -11.71 0.84 16.11
C ALA A 56 -13.23 0.81 16.31
N VAL A 57 -13.68 0.17 17.39
CA VAL A 57 -15.09 0.15 17.79
C VAL A 57 -15.20 0.60 19.23
N VAL A 58 -16.11 1.52 19.48
CA VAL A 58 -16.40 2.03 20.82
C VAL A 58 -17.85 1.77 21.15
N THR A 59 -18.10 1.15 22.30
CA THR A 59 -19.44 1.00 22.90
C THR A 59 -19.58 1.93 24.12
N LEU A 60 -20.74 1.95 24.71
CA LEU A 60 -20.96 2.75 25.93
C LEU A 60 -20.13 2.28 27.14
N THR A 61 -19.57 1.05 27.07
CA THR A 61 -18.86 0.42 28.22
C THR A 61 -17.51 -0.18 27.85
N GLY A 62 -17.12 -0.24 26.58
CA GLY A 62 -15.86 -0.84 26.14
C GLY A 62 -15.35 -0.23 24.84
N ALA A 63 -14.11 -0.59 24.48
CA ALA A 63 -13.49 -0.23 23.21
C ALA A 63 -12.59 -1.36 22.73
N ALA A 64 -12.55 -1.60 21.41
CA ALA A 64 -11.70 -2.62 20.81
C ALA A 64 -11.13 -2.15 19.48
N LEU A 65 -9.94 -2.69 19.12
CA LEU A 65 -9.26 -2.40 17.86
C LEU A 65 -8.93 -3.71 17.15
N TRP A 66 -9.45 -3.89 15.94
CA TRP A 66 -9.04 -4.95 15.02
C TRP A 66 -7.92 -4.47 14.13
N THR A 67 -6.86 -5.28 14.01
CA THR A 67 -5.80 -5.04 13.03
C THR A 67 -5.21 -6.36 12.54
N ASP A 68 -4.44 -6.32 11.45
CA ASP A 68 -3.80 -7.51 10.87
C ASP A 68 -2.39 -7.76 11.43
N SER A 69 -1.79 -8.86 10.99
CA SER A 69 -0.52 -9.36 11.53
C SER A 69 0.67 -8.40 11.36
N ARG A 70 0.62 -7.46 10.45
CA ARG A 70 1.67 -6.45 10.24
C ARG A 70 1.82 -5.54 11.46
N TYR A 71 0.74 -5.38 12.23
CA TYR A 71 0.62 -4.41 13.30
C TYR A 71 0.40 -5.01 14.70
N PHE A 72 0.34 -6.33 14.88
CA PHE A 72 0.03 -6.91 16.19
C PHE A 72 0.93 -6.38 17.32
N LEU A 73 2.24 -6.41 17.11
CA LEU A 73 3.20 -5.94 18.13
C LEU A 73 3.13 -4.42 18.32
N ALA A 74 3.01 -3.64 17.25
CA ALA A 74 2.87 -2.19 17.34
C ALA A 74 1.57 -1.79 18.06
N ALA A 75 0.45 -2.47 17.77
CA ALA A 75 -0.83 -2.21 18.42
C ALA A 75 -0.81 -2.60 19.91
N GLU A 76 -0.17 -3.71 20.29
CA GLU A 76 0.02 -4.07 21.70
C GLU A 76 0.73 -2.96 22.49
N GLN A 77 1.77 -2.38 21.89
CA GLN A 77 2.54 -1.29 22.51
C GLN A 77 1.73 0.02 22.59
N GLN A 78 1.08 0.40 21.49
CA GLN A 78 0.38 1.69 21.38
C GLN A 78 -0.94 1.73 22.15
N LEU A 79 -1.62 0.59 22.32
CA LEU A 79 -2.85 0.48 23.11
C LEU A 79 -2.58 0.24 24.59
N ALA A 80 -1.34 -0.01 25.00
CA ALA A 80 -0.99 -0.28 26.38
C ALA A 80 -1.40 0.90 27.31
N GLY A 81 -2.12 0.57 28.37
CA GLY A 81 -2.62 1.57 29.34
C GLY A 81 -3.85 2.35 28.88
N THR A 82 -4.46 1.99 27.75
CA THR A 82 -5.76 2.47 27.30
C THR A 82 -6.85 1.44 27.60
N GLU A 83 -8.12 1.83 27.38
CA GLU A 83 -9.27 0.94 27.51
C GLU A 83 -9.45 -0.03 26.34
N TYR A 84 -8.66 0.13 25.25
CA TYR A 84 -8.81 -0.66 24.05
C TYR A 84 -8.34 -2.11 24.21
N GLU A 85 -9.18 -3.07 23.82
CA GLU A 85 -8.83 -4.48 23.62
C GLU A 85 -8.29 -4.69 22.20
N LEU A 86 -7.12 -5.34 22.08
CA LEU A 86 -6.58 -5.70 20.77
C LEU A 86 -7.22 -6.98 20.23
N MET A 87 -7.83 -6.89 19.05
CA MET A 87 -8.42 -7.99 18.30
C MET A 87 -7.55 -8.35 17.10
N LYS A 88 -6.90 -9.51 17.14
CA LYS A 88 -5.95 -9.97 16.11
C LYS A 88 -6.68 -10.65 14.97
N LEU A 89 -6.82 -9.97 13.83
CA LEU A 89 -7.49 -10.51 12.63
C LEU A 89 -6.87 -11.85 12.18
N LYS A 90 -7.71 -12.80 11.76
CA LYS A 90 -7.32 -14.14 11.29
C LYS A 90 -6.67 -15.03 12.34
N VAL A 91 -6.67 -14.65 13.61
CA VAL A 91 -6.27 -15.53 14.71
C VAL A 91 -7.50 -16.26 15.25
N ALA A 92 -7.40 -17.55 15.42
CA ALA A 92 -8.50 -18.38 15.90
C ALA A 92 -9.04 -17.88 17.26
N GLY A 93 -10.36 -17.75 17.36
CA GLY A 93 -11.04 -17.27 18.57
C GLY A 93 -11.21 -15.76 18.64
N THR A 94 -10.66 -14.98 17.73
CA THR A 94 -10.92 -13.53 17.64
C THR A 94 -12.32 -13.31 17.07
N PRO A 95 -13.24 -12.61 17.78
CA PRO A 95 -14.56 -12.30 17.26
C PRO A 95 -14.49 -11.30 16.11
N THR A 96 -15.42 -11.37 15.19
CA THR A 96 -15.63 -10.30 14.20
C THR A 96 -16.15 -9.04 14.89
N VAL A 97 -16.10 -7.90 14.19
CA VAL A 97 -16.66 -6.63 14.69
C VAL A 97 -18.12 -6.78 15.09
N SER A 98 -18.93 -7.41 14.23
CA SER A 98 -20.36 -7.62 14.48
C SER A 98 -20.63 -8.58 15.65
N GLU A 99 -19.87 -9.65 15.82
CA GLU A 99 -19.97 -10.58 16.96
C GLU A 99 -19.61 -9.89 18.27
N TRP A 100 -18.52 -9.11 18.31
CA TRP A 100 -18.11 -8.39 19.50
C TRP A 100 -19.15 -7.33 19.91
N ILE A 101 -19.69 -6.55 18.95
CA ILE A 101 -20.75 -5.59 19.23
C ILE A 101 -21.98 -6.30 19.82
N ALA A 102 -22.37 -7.47 19.28
CA ALA A 102 -23.50 -8.24 19.79
C ALA A 102 -23.28 -8.77 21.21
N GLN A 103 -22.02 -8.99 21.62
CA GLN A 103 -21.68 -9.36 23.00
C GLN A 103 -21.73 -8.17 23.97
N GLN A 104 -21.53 -6.96 23.48
CA GLN A 104 -21.45 -5.73 24.27
C GLN A 104 -22.76 -4.93 24.33
N CYS A 105 -23.64 -5.09 23.35
CA CYS A 105 -24.84 -4.29 23.16
C CYS A 105 -26.12 -5.15 23.23
N GLU A 106 -27.22 -4.53 23.60
CA GLU A 106 -28.54 -5.18 23.59
C GLU A 106 -29.03 -5.47 22.17
N ALA A 107 -29.79 -6.55 22.00
CA ALA A 107 -30.42 -6.88 20.72
C ALA A 107 -31.33 -5.73 20.25
N GLY A 108 -31.34 -5.47 18.94
CA GLY A 108 -32.09 -4.37 18.34
C GLY A 108 -31.44 -2.99 18.48
N SER A 109 -30.25 -2.88 19.09
CA SER A 109 -29.50 -1.63 19.22
C SER A 109 -29.15 -0.99 17.88
N GLU A 110 -28.96 0.32 17.88
CA GLU A 110 -28.45 1.07 16.73
C GLU A 110 -26.94 1.29 16.86
N VAL A 111 -26.20 0.94 15.79
CA VAL A 111 -24.75 1.09 15.63
C VAL A 111 -24.47 2.19 14.62
N GLY A 112 -23.50 3.06 14.87
CA GLY A 112 -23.10 4.13 13.96
C GLY A 112 -21.81 3.81 13.19
N ILE A 113 -21.75 4.29 11.96
CA ILE A 113 -20.54 4.40 11.15
C ILE A 113 -20.69 5.60 10.21
N ASP A 114 -19.60 6.30 9.90
CA ASP A 114 -19.66 7.38 8.91
C ASP A 114 -19.73 6.80 7.49
N GLY A 115 -20.89 6.88 6.86
CA GLY A 115 -21.12 6.40 5.49
C GLY A 115 -20.42 7.23 4.40
N THR A 116 -19.82 8.36 4.74
CA THR A 116 -19.02 9.16 3.79
C THR A 116 -17.62 8.58 3.58
N VAL A 117 -17.10 7.84 4.57
CA VAL A 117 -15.76 7.22 4.55
C VAL A 117 -15.79 5.69 4.52
N SER A 118 -16.95 5.09 4.31
CA SER A 118 -17.11 3.64 4.27
C SER A 118 -17.69 3.23 2.93
N SER A 119 -17.11 2.22 2.30
CA SER A 119 -17.56 1.73 0.99
C SER A 119 -18.98 1.14 1.09
N PHE A 120 -19.70 1.16 -0.04
CA PHE A 120 -21.04 0.60 -0.09
C PHE A 120 -21.04 -0.92 0.17
N ALA A 121 -20.07 -1.65 -0.38
CA ALA A 121 -19.99 -3.09 -0.19
C ALA A 121 -19.76 -3.46 1.29
N GLU A 122 -18.82 -2.80 1.96
CA GLU A 122 -18.53 -3.04 3.38
C GLU A 122 -19.70 -2.70 4.29
N THR A 123 -20.37 -1.58 4.05
CA THR A 123 -21.53 -1.21 4.86
C THR A 123 -22.73 -2.11 4.66
N GLU A 124 -22.97 -2.63 3.46
CA GLU A 124 -24.04 -3.59 3.22
C GLU A 124 -23.73 -4.96 3.86
N ALA A 125 -22.47 -5.41 3.79
CA ALA A 125 -22.03 -6.61 4.50
C ALA A 125 -22.21 -6.45 6.02
N LEU A 126 -21.72 -5.34 6.59
CA LEU A 126 -21.85 -5.04 8.01
C LEU A 126 -23.31 -4.94 8.48
N LYS A 127 -24.21 -4.33 7.70
CA LYS A 127 -25.66 -4.33 7.97
C LYS A 127 -26.22 -5.74 8.07
N ALA A 128 -25.87 -6.60 7.12
CA ALA A 128 -26.33 -7.98 7.09
C ALA A 128 -25.84 -8.75 8.33
N GLU A 129 -24.56 -8.61 8.68
CA GLU A 129 -23.94 -9.24 9.86
C GLU A 129 -24.59 -8.75 11.16
N LEU A 130 -24.69 -7.44 11.39
CA LEU A 130 -25.30 -6.86 12.59
C LEU A 130 -26.76 -7.30 12.77
N ARG A 131 -27.51 -7.38 11.65
CA ARG A 131 -28.87 -7.90 11.67
C ARG A 131 -28.92 -9.38 12.06
N GLN A 132 -27.98 -10.18 11.57
CA GLN A 132 -27.90 -11.61 11.89
C GLN A 132 -27.51 -11.85 13.35
N GLN A 133 -26.56 -11.10 13.88
CA GLN A 133 -26.02 -11.28 15.23
C GLN A 133 -27.01 -10.85 16.35
N GLY A 134 -27.86 -9.85 16.11
CA GLY A 134 -28.74 -9.37 17.18
C GLY A 134 -29.91 -8.50 16.72
N GLY A 135 -30.28 -8.53 15.42
CA GLY A 135 -31.32 -7.67 14.88
C GLY A 135 -30.96 -6.17 14.92
N MET A 136 -29.67 -5.87 15.04
CA MET A 136 -29.16 -4.50 15.15
C MET A 136 -29.24 -3.75 13.83
N THR A 137 -29.33 -2.42 13.89
CA THR A 137 -29.40 -1.53 12.74
C THR A 137 -28.13 -0.69 12.61
N LEU A 138 -27.82 -0.23 11.39
CA LEU A 138 -26.63 0.59 11.09
C LEU A 138 -27.04 1.98 10.60
N ARG A 139 -26.60 3.03 11.31
CA ARG A 139 -26.74 4.44 10.94
C ARG A 139 -25.50 4.90 10.18
N LEU A 140 -25.68 5.48 8.96
CA LEU A 140 -24.62 5.81 8.03
C LEU A 140 -24.35 7.31 7.84
N ASN A 141 -25.21 8.17 8.31
CA ASN A 141 -25.20 9.60 7.96
C ASN A 141 -24.84 10.50 9.15
N PHE A 142 -23.87 10.05 9.93
CA PHE A 142 -23.45 10.75 11.14
C PHE A 142 -21.95 10.57 11.39
N ASP A 143 -21.24 11.67 11.61
CA ASP A 143 -19.84 11.69 12.09
C ASP A 143 -19.80 12.37 13.48
N PRO A 144 -19.65 11.61 14.58
CA PRO A 144 -19.62 12.16 15.94
C PRO A 144 -18.40 13.02 16.20
N LEU A 145 -17.29 12.80 15.47
CA LEU A 145 -16.04 13.54 15.69
C LEU A 145 -16.14 15.01 15.33
N THR A 146 -17.09 15.40 14.47
CA THR A 146 -17.38 16.81 14.19
C THR A 146 -17.74 17.62 15.45
N ARG A 147 -18.19 16.95 16.51
CA ARG A 147 -18.59 17.59 17.79
C ARG A 147 -17.50 17.57 18.85
N ILE A 148 -16.47 16.72 18.72
CA ILE A 148 -15.52 16.46 19.81
C ILE A 148 -14.05 16.59 19.42
N TRP A 149 -13.74 16.57 18.11
CA TRP A 149 -12.39 16.78 17.59
C TRP A 149 -12.17 18.25 17.23
N ASP A 150 -11.92 19.07 18.26
CA ASP A 150 -11.87 20.54 18.16
C ASP A 150 -10.81 21.05 17.16
N ASN A 151 -9.70 20.35 17.02
CA ASN A 151 -8.59 20.71 16.14
C ASN A 151 -8.42 19.75 14.96
N ARG A 152 -9.52 19.20 14.43
CA ARG A 152 -9.49 18.33 13.27
C ARG A 152 -8.84 19.06 12.09
N PRO A 153 -7.80 18.46 11.47
CA PRO A 153 -7.18 19.05 10.29
C PRO A 153 -8.20 19.30 9.17
N PRO A 154 -8.09 20.38 8.40
CA PRO A 154 -8.94 20.57 7.23
C PRO A 154 -8.66 19.55 6.14
N ILE A 155 -9.58 19.38 5.19
CA ILE A 155 -9.31 18.63 3.96
C ILE A 155 -8.13 19.30 3.24
N PRO A 156 -7.13 18.54 2.76
CA PRO A 156 -5.93 19.11 2.14
C PRO A 156 -6.23 19.96 0.91
N GLN A 157 -5.44 21.04 0.73
CA GLN A 157 -5.60 21.99 -0.36
C GLN A 157 -4.28 22.24 -1.11
N HIS A 158 -3.41 21.23 -1.21
CA HIS A 158 -2.15 21.34 -1.95
C HIS A 158 -2.41 21.53 -3.44
N LYS A 159 -1.49 22.18 -4.12
CA LYS A 159 -1.61 22.43 -5.56
C LYS A 159 -1.48 21.13 -6.36
N ILE A 160 -2.26 21.06 -7.42
CA ILE A 160 -2.19 19.98 -8.40
C ILE A 160 -1.18 20.38 -9.48
N GLU A 161 -0.41 19.42 -9.96
CA GLU A 161 0.57 19.58 -11.02
C GLU A 161 0.33 18.59 -12.17
N LEU A 162 0.82 18.94 -13.36
CA LEU A 162 0.78 18.04 -14.51
C LEU A 162 1.79 16.92 -14.35
N HIS A 163 1.40 15.72 -14.75
CA HIS A 163 2.32 14.62 -14.98
C HIS A 163 2.65 14.58 -16.49
N PRO A 164 3.88 14.95 -16.88
CA PRO A 164 4.23 15.11 -18.29
C PRO A 164 4.04 13.85 -19.12
N LEU A 165 3.64 14.00 -20.37
CA LEU A 165 3.44 12.88 -21.31
C LEU A 165 4.70 12.06 -21.53
N GLU A 166 5.88 12.67 -21.43
CA GLU A 166 7.17 11.98 -21.52
C GLU A 166 7.38 10.93 -20.44
N TYR A 167 6.64 11.00 -19.32
CA TYR A 167 6.64 9.99 -18.25
C TYR A 167 5.34 9.16 -18.23
N ALA A 168 4.21 9.76 -18.57
CA ALA A 168 2.92 9.07 -18.59
C ALA A 168 2.75 8.12 -19.78
N GLY A 169 3.39 8.41 -20.93
CA GLY A 169 3.38 7.58 -22.14
C GLY A 169 2.05 7.52 -22.89
N GLU A 170 0.93 7.89 -22.25
CA GLU A 170 -0.41 7.91 -22.84
C GLU A 170 -1.11 9.21 -22.50
N THR A 171 -1.76 9.83 -23.49
CA THR A 171 -2.51 11.09 -23.28
C THR A 171 -3.78 10.86 -22.46
N THR A 172 -4.22 11.88 -21.71
CA THR A 172 -5.51 11.85 -21.01
C THR A 172 -6.68 11.60 -21.97
N ALA A 173 -6.65 12.20 -23.17
CA ALA A 173 -7.71 11.97 -24.17
C ALA A 173 -7.83 10.48 -24.56
N SER A 174 -6.70 9.78 -24.74
CA SER A 174 -6.68 8.34 -25.01
C SER A 174 -7.24 7.53 -23.84
N LYS A 175 -6.83 7.82 -22.62
CA LYS A 175 -7.34 7.14 -21.40
C LYS A 175 -8.83 7.34 -21.23
N LEU A 176 -9.32 8.56 -21.40
CA LEU A 176 -10.76 8.88 -21.33
C LEU A 176 -11.56 8.08 -22.38
N GLU A 177 -11.04 7.92 -23.59
CA GLU A 177 -11.73 7.16 -24.63
C GLU A 177 -11.76 5.65 -24.33
N ARG A 178 -10.67 5.09 -23.80
CA ARG A 178 -10.65 3.68 -23.33
C ARG A 178 -11.68 3.43 -22.24
N ILE A 179 -11.82 4.35 -21.29
CA ILE A 179 -12.82 4.24 -20.22
C ILE A 179 -14.23 4.36 -20.80
N ARG A 180 -14.48 5.29 -21.73
CA ARG A 180 -15.78 5.42 -22.42
C ARG A 180 -16.15 4.16 -23.20
N GLU A 181 -15.16 3.53 -23.85
CA GLU A 181 -15.40 2.24 -24.53
C GLU A 181 -15.84 1.16 -23.54
N SER A 182 -15.23 1.10 -22.37
CA SER A 182 -15.65 0.20 -21.30
C SER A 182 -17.06 0.52 -20.80
N LEU A 183 -17.44 1.80 -20.70
CA LEU A 183 -18.82 2.18 -20.36
C LEU A 183 -19.82 1.68 -21.41
N ARG A 184 -19.53 1.84 -22.71
CA ARG A 184 -20.39 1.32 -23.80
C ARG A 184 -20.58 -0.20 -23.70
N GLN A 185 -19.48 -0.94 -23.49
CA GLN A 185 -19.50 -2.40 -23.34
C GLN A 185 -20.30 -2.85 -22.10
N ASN A 186 -20.34 -2.03 -21.06
CA ASN A 186 -21.11 -2.30 -19.84
C ASN A 186 -22.54 -1.72 -19.88
N HIS A 187 -22.97 -1.13 -20.99
CA HIS A 187 -24.28 -0.48 -21.16
C HIS A 187 -24.54 0.62 -20.11
N CYS A 188 -23.50 1.36 -19.74
CA CYS A 188 -23.56 2.47 -18.80
C CYS A 188 -23.33 3.80 -19.51
N ASP A 189 -24.08 4.84 -19.10
CA ASP A 189 -23.99 6.18 -19.69
C ASP A 189 -22.95 7.06 -18.99
N GLY A 190 -22.59 6.69 -17.77
CA GLY A 190 -21.56 7.38 -17.02
C GLY A 190 -21.00 6.53 -15.87
N MET A 191 -19.94 7.04 -15.25
CA MET A 191 -19.22 6.43 -14.14
C MET A 191 -18.72 7.51 -13.19
N LEU A 192 -18.87 7.28 -11.89
CA LEU A 192 -18.17 8.06 -10.87
C LEU A 192 -16.91 7.30 -10.44
N ILE A 193 -15.80 7.98 -10.52
CA ILE A 193 -14.48 7.49 -10.08
C ILE A 193 -14.18 8.15 -8.74
N SER A 194 -13.99 7.35 -7.70
CA SER A 194 -13.72 7.80 -6.34
C SER A 194 -12.26 7.63 -5.93
N ALA A 195 -11.59 6.56 -6.39
CA ALA A 195 -10.20 6.26 -6.06
C ALA A 195 -9.25 7.36 -6.56
N LEU A 196 -8.43 7.91 -5.66
CA LEU A 196 -7.59 9.08 -5.93
C LEU A 196 -6.49 8.80 -6.96
N ASP A 197 -5.90 7.63 -6.91
CA ASP A 197 -4.87 7.18 -7.85
C ASP A 197 -5.44 6.90 -9.26
N ASP A 198 -6.67 6.41 -9.35
CA ASP A 198 -7.38 6.24 -10.62
C ASP A 198 -7.68 7.59 -11.28
N ILE A 199 -8.07 8.58 -10.49
CA ILE A 199 -8.28 9.97 -10.97
C ILE A 199 -6.95 10.57 -11.44
N ALA A 200 -5.90 10.45 -10.63
CA ALA A 200 -4.57 10.98 -10.94
C ALA A 200 -3.99 10.33 -12.21
N TRP A 201 -4.13 9.01 -12.36
CA TRP A 201 -3.71 8.29 -13.55
C TRP A 201 -4.51 8.70 -14.78
N THR A 202 -5.84 8.74 -14.67
CA THR A 202 -6.73 9.06 -15.80
C THR A 202 -6.45 10.44 -16.37
N LEU A 203 -6.22 11.43 -15.49
CA LEU A 203 -6.04 12.82 -15.87
C LEU A 203 -4.57 13.22 -16.12
N ASN A 204 -3.60 12.34 -15.92
CA ASN A 204 -2.18 12.69 -15.91
C ASN A 204 -1.89 13.87 -14.99
N LEU A 205 -2.44 13.86 -13.80
CA LEU A 205 -2.26 14.84 -12.75
C LEU A 205 -1.69 14.20 -11.49
N ARG A 206 -0.95 14.99 -10.72
CA ARG A 206 -0.41 14.55 -9.43
C ARG A 206 -0.64 15.66 -8.39
N GLY A 207 -0.57 15.27 -7.11
CA GLY A 207 -0.69 16.18 -5.98
C GLY A 207 0.04 15.60 -4.76
N THR A 208 -0.10 16.26 -3.61
CA THR A 208 0.56 15.88 -2.36
C THR A 208 -0.41 15.88 -1.18
N ASP A 209 -1.67 15.60 -1.43
CA ASP A 209 -2.71 15.61 -0.39
C ASP A 209 -2.61 14.44 0.58
N VAL A 210 -2.06 13.32 0.12
CA VAL A 210 -1.83 12.12 0.92
C VAL A 210 -0.33 11.90 1.06
N HIS A 211 0.10 11.61 2.28
CA HIS A 211 1.51 11.35 2.57
C HIS A 211 2.04 10.20 1.71
N CYS A 212 3.20 10.36 1.12
CA CYS A 212 3.88 9.41 0.23
C CYS A 212 3.15 9.05 -1.09
N ASN A 213 1.86 9.34 -1.22
CA ASN A 213 1.09 9.08 -2.43
C ASN A 213 0.91 10.35 -3.26
N PRO A 214 1.35 10.39 -4.53
CA PRO A 214 1.29 11.59 -5.36
C PRO A 214 -0.11 11.81 -5.95
N VAL A 215 -1.11 11.89 -5.09
CA VAL A 215 -2.53 12.02 -5.41
C VAL A 215 -3.13 13.29 -4.82
N PHE A 216 -4.33 13.63 -5.24
CA PHE A 216 -5.08 14.80 -4.77
C PHE A 216 -6.55 14.45 -4.55
N VAL A 217 -7.16 15.05 -3.53
CA VAL A 217 -8.55 14.83 -3.16
C VAL A 217 -9.48 15.42 -4.21
N ALA A 218 -10.23 14.57 -4.90
CA ALA A 218 -11.19 14.90 -5.95
C ALA A 218 -12.12 13.73 -6.26
N TYR A 219 -13.22 13.99 -6.98
CA TYR A 219 -14.02 12.97 -7.66
C TYR A 219 -14.05 13.27 -9.16
N LEU A 220 -14.09 12.22 -9.98
CA LEU A 220 -14.20 12.36 -11.43
C LEU A 220 -15.48 11.67 -11.91
N LEU A 221 -16.40 12.44 -12.50
CA LEU A 221 -17.58 11.92 -13.16
C LEU A 221 -17.38 11.94 -14.67
N MET A 222 -17.48 10.79 -15.28
CA MET A 222 -17.39 10.64 -16.74
C MET A 222 -18.72 10.21 -17.32
N GLU A 223 -19.10 10.87 -18.41
CA GLU A 223 -20.16 10.47 -19.33
C GLU A 223 -19.57 10.30 -20.74
N HIS A 224 -20.35 9.85 -21.70
CA HIS A 224 -19.86 9.65 -23.07
C HIS A 224 -19.27 10.93 -23.71
N GLU A 225 -19.89 12.08 -23.45
CA GLU A 225 -19.43 13.34 -24.04
C GLU A 225 -18.98 14.37 -23.00
N LYS A 226 -19.20 14.09 -21.71
CA LYS A 226 -18.97 15.03 -20.64
C LYS A 226 -18.06 14.45 -19.57
N THR A 227 -17.16 15.26 -19.07
CA THR A 227 -16.28 14.90 -17.94
C THR A 227 -16.29 16.05 -16.94
N ILE A 228 -16.48 15.74 -15.65
CA ILE A 228 -16.52 16.71 -14.57
C ILE A 228 -15.54 16.29 -13.48
N LEU A 229 -14.63 17.18 -13.12
CA LEU A 229 -13.75 17.06 -11.98
C LEU A 229 -14.35 17.86 -10.80
N PHE A 230 -14.71 17.15 -9.73
CA PHE A 230 -15.13 17.78 -8.46
C PHE A 230 -13.91 17.92 -7.57
N VAL A 231 -13.45 19.15 -7.40
CA VAL A 231 -12.19 19.47 -6.71
C VAL A 231 -12.27 20.84 -6.06
N ASP A 232 -11.50 21.08 -5.01
CA ASP A 232 -11.35 22.44 -4.49
C ASP A 232 -10.62 23.31 -5.52
N LYS A 233 -11.25 24.42 -5.91
CA LYS A 233 -10.72 25.35 -6.91
C LYS A 233 -9.33 25.89 -6.55
N ASP A 234 -9.05 26.02 -5.25
CA ASP A 234 -7.79 26.58 -4.78
C ASP A 234 -6.59 25.64 -5.04
N LYS A 235 -6.85 24.37 -5.36
CA LYS A 235 -5.82 23.42 -5.84
C LYS A 235 -5.41 23.63 -7.29
N ILE A 236 -6.28 24.25 -8.08
CA ILE A 236 -6.12 24.38 -9.54
C ILE A 236 -5.18 25.53 -9.86
N THR A 237 -4.02 25.22 -10.44
CA THR A 237 -3.08 26.20 -10.98
C THR A 237 -3.57 26.71 -12.34
N THR A 238 -3.01 27.83 -12.81
CA THR A 238 -3.32 28.35 -14.15
C THR A 238 -3.01 27.33 -15.25
N GLU A 239 -1.90 26.60 -15.11
CA GLU A 239 -1.47 25.57 -16.05
C GLU A 239 -2.46 24.39 -16.07
N VAL A 240 -2.84 23.86 -14.90
CA VAL A 240 -3.82 22.79 -14.77
C VAL A 240 -5.20 23.22 -15.28
N SER A 241 -5.60 24.47 -15.02
CA SER A 241 -6.87 25.03 -15.55
C SER A 241 -6.89 25.06 -17.08
N ALA A 242 -5.80 25.54 -17.71
CA ALA A 242 -5.67 25.55 -19.16
C ALA A 242 -5.69 24.13 -19.75
N TYR A 243 -4.98 23.20 -19.12
CA TYR A 243 -4.93 21.79 -19.50
C TYR A 243 -6.31 21.13 -19.46
N LEU A 244 -7.04 21.25 -18.35
CA LEU A 244 -8.39 20.68 -18.19
C LEU A 244 -9.39 21.32 -19.17
N SER A 245 -9.28 22.64 -19.39
CA SER A 245 -10.11 23.38 -20.36
C SER A 245 -9.89 22.87 -21.79
N ALA A 246 -8.63 22.63 -22.19
CA ALA A 246 -8.30 22.07 -23.51
C ALA A 246 -8.90 20.68 -23.74
N LEU A 247 -9.12 19.90 -22.65
CA LEU A 247 -9.76 18.58 -22.66
C LEU A 247 -11.29 18.67 -22.48
N SER A 248 -11.88 19.87 -22.43
CA SER A 248 -13.30 20.12 -22.15
C SER A 248 -13.77 19.50 -20.81
N ILE A 249 -12.88 19.40 -19.82
CA ILE A 249 -13.21 18.90 -18.48
C ILE A 249 -13.74 20.07 -17.65
N LYS A 250 -14.98 19.96 -17.18
CA LYS A 250 -15.61 20.95 -16.31
C LYS A 250 -15.14 20.77 -14.87
N ILE A 251 -14.84 21.88 -14.19
CA ILE A 251 -14.48 21.89 -12.76
C ILE A 251 -15.70 22.32 -11.95
N LEU A 252 -16.04 21.57 -10.91
CA LEU A 252 -17.05 21.88 -9.90
C LEU A 252 -16.47 21.74 -8.49
N PRO A 253 -17.05 22.41 -7.47
CA PRO A 253 -16.61 22.28 -6.10
C PRO A 253 -16.69 20.84 -5.59
N TYR A 254 -15.68 20.40 -4.86
CA TYR A 254 -15.54 19.03 -4.32
C TYR A 254 -16.80 18.55 -3.58
N ASN A 255 -17.35 19.38 -2.72
CA ASN A 255 -18.51 19.03 -1.89
C ASN A 255 -19.86 18.99 -2.64
N GLU A 256 -19.90 19.39 -3.91
CA GLU A 256 -21.12 19.38 -4.73
C GLU A 256 -21.41 18.00 -5.37
N VAL A 257 -20.47 17.04 -5.31
CA VAL A 257 -20.63 15.75 -5.99
C VAL A 257 -21.91 15.00 -5.61
N GLY A 258 -22.23 14.89 -4.33
CA GLY A 258 -23.46 14.22 -3.87
C GLY A 258 -24.73 14.94 -4.30
N LYS A 259 -24.74 16.27 -4.25
CA LYS A 259 -25.85 17.08 -4.73
C LYS A 259 -26.03 16.96 -6.25
N TYR A 260 -24.91 16.94 -7.00
CA TYR A 260 -24.92 16.75 -8.44
C TYR A 260 -25.54 15.39 -8.83
N LEU A 261 -25.10 14.32 -8.21
CA LEU A 261 -25.67 12.98 -8.44
C LEU A 261 -27.17 12.92 -8.17
N LYS A 262 -27.64 13.60 -7.12
CA LYS A 262 -29.03 13.60 -6.70
C LYS A 262 -29.94 14.47 -7.56
N ARG A 263 -29.45 15.60 -8.11
CA ARG A 263 -30.29 16.64 -8.74
C ARG A 263 -29.98 16.89 -10.21
N ASP A 264 -28.69 16.88 -10.57
CA ASP A 264 -28.17 17.43 -11.81
C ASP A 264 -27.61 16.35 -12.77
N TYR A 265 -27.53 15.09 -12.30
CA TYR A 265 -27.17 13.95 -13.16
C TYR A 265 -28.41 13.42 -13.86
N PHE A 266 -28.41 13.45 -15.20
CA PHE A 266 -29.55 13.10 -16.02
C PHE A 266 -29.33 11.91 -16.96
N ALA A 267 -28.11 11.37 -17.04
CA ALA A 267 -27.84 10.15 -17.79
C ALA A 267 -28.57 8.95 -17.17
N TYR A 268 -28.85 7.92 -17.98
CA TYR A 268 -29.79 6.86 -17.58
C TYR A 268 -29.18 5.87 -16.61
N ASN A 269 -27.99 5.32 -16.95
CA ASN A 269 -27.26 4.35 -16.13
C ASN A 269 -25.95 4.94 -15.62
N ILE A 270 -25.71 4.88 -14.30
CA ILE A 270 -24.42 5.27 -13.72
C ILE A 270 -23.72 4.05 -13.13
N MET A 271 -22.50 3.78 -13.57
CA MET A 271 -21.64 2.74 -12.99
C MET A 271 -20.94 3.27 -11.74
N LEU A 272 -21.03 2.53 -10.65
CA LEU A 272 -20.34 2.78 -9.39
C LEU A 272 -19.64 1.49 -8.95
N ASP A 273 -18.37 1.58 -8.57
CA ASP A 273 -17.70 0.47 -7.90
C ASP A 273 -18.11 0.44 -6.42
N SER A 274 -18.72 -0.65 -6.00
CA SER A 274 -19.23 -0.79 -4.63
C SER A 274 -18.12 -0.86 -3.57
N HIS A 275 -16.92 -1.23 -3.94
CA HIS A 275 -15.76 -1.30 -3.05
C HIS A 275 -15.02 0.02 -2.93
N GLU A 276 -15.16 0.92 -3.91
CA GLU A 276 -14.48 2.23 -3.92
C GLU A 276 -15.43 3.39 -3.57
N THR A 277 -16.71 3.27 -3.98
CA THR A 277 -17.68 4.36 -3.78
C THR A 277 -18.29 4.28 -2.39
N SER A 278 -18.28 5.41 -1.68
CA SER A 278 -18.86 5.50 -0.34
C SER A 278 -20.38 5.26 -0.34
N SER A 279 -20.89 4.71 0.76
CA SER A 279 -22.33 4.51 0.96
C SER A 279 -23.14 5.78 0.80
N TYR A 280 -22.60 6.91 1.22
CA TYR A 280 -23.23 8.22 1.04
C TYR A 280 -23.44 8.55 -0.45
N LEU A 281 -22.42 8.40 -1.30
CA LEU A 281 -22.52 8.72 -2.72
C LEU A 281 -23.42 7.74 -3.49
N VAL A 282 -23.39 6.46 -3.13
CA VAL A 282 -24.35 5.48 -3.68
C VAL A 282 -25.80 5.84 -3.30
N ALA A 283 -26.04 6.27 -2.07
CA ALA A 283 -27.34 6.74 -1.63
C ALA A 283 -27.78 8.01 -2.37
N CYS A 284 -26.86 8.95 -2.64
CA CYS A 284 -27.13 10.14 -3.45
C CYS A 284 -27.52 9.77 -4.89
N ALA A 285 -26.79 8.87 -5.53
CA ALA A 285 -27.08 8.40 -6.88
C ALA A 285 -28.45 7.68 -6.95
N LYS A 286 -28.73 6.78 -5.99
CA LYS A 286 -30.04 6.08 -5.89
C LYS A 286 -31.21 7.03 -5.63
N ALA A 287 -30.98 8.15 -4.94
CA ALA A 287 -32.00 9.18 -4.72
C ALA A 287 -32.21 10.10 -5.94
N GLY A 288 -31.32 10.04 -6.91
CA GLY A 288 -31.41 10.75 -8.19
C GLY A 288 -32.32 10.04 -9.20
N ARG A 289 -32.13 10.39 -10.46
CA ARG A 289 -32.94 9.83 -11.57
C ARG A 289 -32.26 8.66 -12.26
N ALA A 290 -30.95 8.49 -12.10
CA ALA A 290 -30.19 7.43 -12.74
C ALA A 290 -30.42 6.07 -12.11
N SER A 291 -30.37 5.04 -12.94
CA SER A 291 -30.27 3.65 -12.49
C SER A 291 -28.82 3.38 -12.09
N VAL A 292 -28.59 2.94 -10.85
CA VAL A 292 -27.26 2.61 -10.34
C VAL A 292 -26.89 1.19 -10.74
N VAL A 293 -25.77 1.06 -11.45
CA VAL A 293 -25.18 -0.21 -11.88
C VAL A 293 -23.91 -0.44 -11.05
N LEU A 294 -23.95 -1.41 -10.16
CA LEU A 294 -22.80 -1.76 -9.33
C LEU A 294 -21.89 -2.73 -10.10
N LYS A 295 -20.69 -2.25 -10.48
CA LYS A 295 -19.66 -3.04 -11.19
C LYS A 295 -18.29 -2.55 -10.80
N THR A 296 -17.31 -3.45 -10.83
CA THR A 296 -15.89 -3.14 -10.62
C THR A 296 -15.39 -2.13 -11.66
N SER A 297 -14.63 -1.14 -11.20
CA SER A 297 -13.98 -0.14 -12.05
C SER A 297 -13.03 -0.81 -13.05
N PRO A 298 -13.05 -0.42 -14.35
CA PRO A 298 -12.09 -0.93 -15.32
C PRO A 298 -10.70 -0.29 -15.18
N ILE A 299 -10.58 0.81 -14.44
CA ILE A 299 -9.37 1.63 -14.40
C ILE A 299 -8.20 0.92 -13.72
N PRO A 300 -8.38 0.25 -12.56
CA PRO A 300 -7.29 -0.49 -11.93
C PRO A 300 -6.62 -1.51 -12.87
N ALA A 301 -7.41 -2.28 -13.63
CA ALA A 301 -6.87 -3.23 -14.61
C ALA A 301 -6.16 -2.54 -15.78
N MET A 302 -6.63 -1.37 -16.23
CA MET A 302 -5.96 -0.59 -17.28
C MET A 302 -4.63 0.00 -16.81
N LYS A 303 -4.59 0.51 -15.58
CA LYS A 303 -3.43 1.13 -14.93
C LYS A 303 -2.36 0.08 -14.58
N ALA A 304 -2.77 -1.12 -14.19
CA ALA A 304 -1.88 -2.20 -13.81
C ALA A 304 -0.92 -2.63 -14.94
N ILE A 305 -1.39 -2.59 -16.20
CA ILE A 305 -0.56 -2.92 -17.36
C ILE A 305 0.19 -1.67 -17.81
N LYS A 306 1.46 -1.59 -17.47
CA LYS A 306 2.33 -0.46 -17.77
C LYS A 306 2.60 -0.36 -19.27
N ASN A 307 2.51 0.84 -19.82
CA ASN A 307 2.93 1.09 -21.21
C ASN A 307 4.47 1.13 -21.31
N LYS A 308 4.99 1.21 -22.52
CA LYS A 308 6.45 1.17 -22.77
C LYS A 308 7.21 2.30 -22.06
N THR A 309 6.63 3.50 -22.00
CA THR A 309 7.24 4.66 -21.34
C THR A 309 7.28 4.48 -19.82
N GLU A 310 6.20 3.98 -19.23
CA GLU A 310 6.15 3.67 -17.79
C GLU A 310 7.15 2.56 -17.43
N ILE A 311 7.28 1.50 -18.26
CA ILE A 311 8.29 0.43 -18.06
C ILE A 311 9.71 1.00 -18.12
N GLU A 312 10.01 1.85 -19.09
CA GLU A 312 11.31 2.53 -19.19
C GLU A 312 11.55 3.44 -17.97
N GLY A 313 10.49 4.13 -17.52
CA GLY A 313 10.51 4.94 -16.30
C GLY A 313 10.87 4.11 -15.08
N PHE A 314 10.27 2.93 -14.90
CA PHE A 314 10.63 2.00 -13.82
C PHE A 314 12.09 1.58 -13.87
N HIS A 315 12.61 1.19 -15.04
CA HIS A 315 14.04 0.86 -15.17
C HIS A 315 14.95 2.02 -14.78
N ASN A 316 14.62 3.24 -15.18
CA ASN A 316 15.37 4.45 -14.85
C ASN A 316 15.26 4.81 -13.35
N ALA A 317 14.07 4.71 -12.76
CA ALA A 317 13.85 4.93 -11.33
C ALA A 317 14.63 3.91 -10.48
N MET A 318 14.55 2.62 -10.82
CA MET A 318 15.27 1.56 -10.10
C MET A 318 16.78 1.69 -10.23
N LYS A 319 17.29 2.19 -11.36
CA LYS A 319 18.72 2.47 -11.54
C LYS A 319 19.19 3.60 -10.60
N ARG A 320 18.44 4.70 -10.51
CA ARG A 320 18.74 5.81 -9.59
C ARG A 320 18.64 5.38 -8.13
N ASP A 321 17.57 4.67 -7.78
CA ASP A 321 17.39 4.14 -6.44
C ASP A 321 18.51 3.16 -6.06
N GLY A 322 18.92 2.30 -7.01
CA GLY A 322 20.06 1.40 -6.84
C GLY A 322 21.37 2.11 -6.53
N VAL A 323 21.64 3.27 -7.15
CA VAL A 323 22.79 4.12 -6.82
C VAL A 323 22.70 4.61 -5.38
N ALA A 324 21.54 5.10 -4.93
CA ALA A 324 21.34 5.53 -3.55
C ALA A 324 21.53 4.37 -2.56
N MET A 325 20.98 3.20 -2.87
CA MET A 325 21.14 1.99 -2.05
C MET A 325 22.61 1.54 -1.94
N VAL A 326 23.36 1.55 -3.03
CA VAL A 326 24.79 1.19 -3.03
C VAL A 326 25.59 2.15 -2.15
N ARG A 327 25.35 3.45 -2.26
CA ARG A 327 25.99 4.47 -1.41
C ARG A 327 25.66 4.28 0.06
N PHE A 328 24.40 3.97 0.35
CA PHE A 328 23.93 3.68 1.69
C PHE A 328 24.59 2.42 2.27
N LEU A 329 24.55 1.30 1.54
CA LEU A 329 25.14 0.04 2.00
C LEU A 329 26.67 0.12 2.18
N LYS A 330 27.36 0.86 1.31
CA LYS A 330 28.80 1.13 1.48
C LYS A 330 29.10 1.91 2.77
N TRP A 331 28.25 2.88 3.10
CA TRP A 331 28.39 3.71 4.29
C TRP A 331 28.01 2.97 5.57
N LEU A 332 27.03 2.06 5.54
CA LEU A 332 26.34 1.48 6.70
C LEU A 332 27.31 0.80 7.70
N ILE A 333 28.10 -0.16 7.24
CA ILE A 333 28.94 -0.96 8.16
C ILE A 333 29.99 -0.10 8.87
N PRO A 334 30.81 0.73 8.17
CA PRO A 334 31.75 1.63 8.85
C PRO A 334 31.07 2.58 9.85
N ALA A 335 29.91 3.13 9.50
CA ALA A 335 29.19 4.06 10.37
C ALA A 335 28.69 3.37 11.66
N VAL A 336 28.17 2.14 11.54
CA VAL A 336 27.74 1.36 12.72
C VAL A 336 28.92 0.99 13.60
N GLU A 337 30.09 0.69 13.04
CA GLU A 337 31.33 0.42 13.80
C GLU A 337 31.81 1.65 14.58
N GLU A 338 31.56 2.87 14.08
CA GLU A 338 31.82 4.12 14.80
C GLU A 338 30.90 4.32 16.02
N GLY A 339 29.71 3.69 16.03
CA GLY A 339 28.89 3.52 17.22
C GLY A 339 27.90 4.65 17.51
N ASN A 340 27.62 5.55 16.55
CA ASN A 340 26.73 6.71 16.74
C ASN A 340 25.38 6.56 16.03
N GLU A 341 25.15 5.45 15.31
CA GLU A 341 23.96 5.29 14.48
C GLU A 341 22.76 4.72 15.26
N THR A 342 21.57 5.17 14.87
CA THR A 342 20.26 4.71 15.36
C THR A 342 19.36 4.35 14.18
N GLU A 343 18.22 3.73 14.42
CA GLU A 343 17.25 3.40 13.38
C GLU A 343 16.80 4.66 12.61
N MET A 344 16.48 5.74 13.32
CA MET A 344 16.11 7.03 12.71
C MET A 344 17.26 7.66 11.93
N SER A 345 18.52 7.50 12.36
CA SER A 345 19.67 8.05 11.63
C SER A 345 19.93 7.31 10.32
N LEU A 346 19.67 6.00 10.27
CA LEU A 346 19.76 5.21 9.05
C LEU A 346 18.70 5.62 8.04
N ASP A 347 17.42 5.76 8.47
CA ASP A 347 16.35 6.27 7.62
C ASP A 347 16.72 7.63 7.03
N LYS A 348 17.13 8.57 7.91
CA LYS A 348 17.55 9.90 7.45
C LYS A 348 18.67 9.83 6.42
N LYS A 349 19.68 8.98 6.64
CA LYS A 349 20.82 8.84 5.72
C LYS A 349 20.38 8.31 4.36
N LEU A 350 19.54 7.28 4.32
CA LEU A 350 19.03 6.71 3.08
C LEU A 350 18.15 7.71 2.33
N THR A 351 17.26 8.38 3.04
CA THR A 351 16.41 9.44 2.48
C THR A 351 17.22 10.57 1.88
N ASP A 352 18.28 11.02 2.55
CA ASP A 352 19.16 12.08 2.04
C ASP A 352 19.90 11.66 0.76
N LEU A 353 20.36 10.40 0.67
CA LEU A 353 20.98 9.86 -0.55
C LEU A 353 20.01 9.73 -1.72
N ARG A 354 18.74 9.40 -1.46
CA ARG A 354 17.68 9.39 -2.47
C ARG A 354 17.34 10.79 -2.97
N LYS A 355 17.34 11.80 -2.10
CA LYS A 355 17.14 13.21 -2.49
C LYS A 355 18.19 13.75 -3.45
N GLU A 356 19.39 13.17 -3.46
CA GLU A 356 20.45 13.52 -4.40
C GLU A 356 20.17 13.02 -5.83
N GLN A 357 19.25 12.06 -5.98
CA GLN A 357 18.96 11.47 -7.29
C GLN A 357 18.06 12.37 -8.14
N PRO A 358 18.29 12.44 -9.45
CA PRO A 358 17.41 13.17 -10.36
C PRO A 358 15.97 12.66 -10.30
N LEU A 359 15.01 13.56 -10.51
CA LEU A 359 13.57 13.27 -10.54
C LEU A 359 12.98 12.75 -9.20
N TYR A 360 13.71 12.81 -8.10
CA TYR A 360 13.19 12.48 -6.77
C TYR A 360 12.04 13.42 -6.38
N ARG A 361 10.94 12.84 -5.86
CA ARG A 361 9.71 13.56 -5.51
C ARG A 361 9.24 13.32 -4.06
N GLY A 362 9.89 12.44 -3.34
CA GLY A 362 9.54 12.07 -1.97
C GLY A 362 9.71 10.59 -1.70
N LEU A 363 9.31 10.15 -0.52
CA LEU A 363 9.23 8.73 -0.18
C LEU A 363 7.97 8.10 -0.83
N SER A 364 8.01 6.80 -1.11
CA SER A 364 6.84 6.04 -1.53
C SER A 364 6.02 5.48 -0.34
N PHE A 365 6.67 5.35 0.81
CA PHE A 365 6.10 5.06 2.14
C PHE A 365 7.14 5.41 3.21
N ASP A 366 6.73 5.48 4.48
CA ASP A 366 7.66 5.76 5.58
C ASP A 366 8.63 4.60 5.75
N THR A 367 9.92 4.93 5.80
CA THR A 367 11.01 3.95 5.84
C THR A 367 10.93 3.09 7.11
N ILE A 368 10.99 1.79 6.95
CA ILE A 368 11.10 0.82 8.04
C ILE A 368 12.57 0.51 8.25
N VAL A 369 13.09 0.84 9.43
CA VAL A 369 14.42 0.41 9.87
C VAL A 369 14.26 -0.33 11.18
N GLY A 370 14.28 -1.66 11.13
CA GLY A 370 14.11 -2.52 12.30
C GLY A 370 15.41 -3.24 12.66
N TYR A 371 16.06 -2.82 13.74
CA TYR A 371 17.26 -3.49 14.26
C TYR A 371 16.86 -4.57 15.26
N GLU A 372 17.39 -5.80 15.07
CA GLU A 372 17.14 -6.96 15.92
C GLU A 372 15.64 -7.16 16.18
N HIS A 373 15.15 -7.01 17.41
CA HIS A 373 13.78 -7.28 17.79
C HIS A 373 12.75 -6.34 17.12
N HIS A 374 13.13 -5.11 16.77
CA HIS A 374 12.27 -4.22 16.00
C HIS A 374 12.04 -4.72 14.57
N GLY A 375 12.99 -5.46 13.99
CA GLY A 375 12.79 -6.14 12.71
C GLY A 375 11.68 -7.19 12.71
N ALA A 376 11.24 -7.65 13.90
CA ALA A 376 10.09 -8.54 14.02
C ALA A 376 8.73 -7.83 13.91
N ILE A 377 8.70 -6.51 13.98
CA ILE A 377 7.51 -5.68 13.79
C ILE A 377 7.43 -5.36 12.29
N VAL A 378 6.55 -6.02 11.56
CA VAL A 378 6.54 -6.03 10.08
C VAL A 378 6.50 -4.63 9.47
N HIS A 379 5.66 -3.75 10.01
CA HIS A 379 5.56 -2.33 9.65
C HIS A 379 6.01 -1.46 10.83
N TYR A 380 7.29 -1.62 11.22
CA TYR A 380 7.89 -0.81 12.28
C TYR A 380 8.22 0.58 11.76
N GLU A 381 7.83 1.58 12.51
CA GLU A 381 8.17 2.98 12.25
C GLU A 381 8.88 3.55 13.47
N ALA A 382 10.17 3.78 13.33
CA ALA A 382 11.00 4.35 14.40
C ALA A 382 10.60 5.80 14.68
N ASN A 383 10.50 6.14 15.96
CA ASN A 383 10.21 7.50 16.42
C ASN A 383 11.05 7.82 17.67
N GLU A 384 11.03 9.06 18.12
CA GLU A 384 11.84 9.51 19.27
C GLU A 384 11.69 8.66 20.53
N ALA A 385 10.54 7.99 20.73
CA ALA A 385 10.30 7.15 21.89
C ALA A 385 10.77 5.70 21.73
N THR A 386 10.87 5.22 20.48
CA THR A 386 11.21 3.82 20.17
C THR A 386 12.58 3.66 19.55
N ASP A 387 13.21 4.74 19.08
CA ASP A 387 14.52 4.73 18.42
C ASP A 387 15.61 4.11 19.29
N ILE A 388 16.36 3.15 18.75
CA ILE A 388 17.43 2.47 19.46
C ILE A 388 18.76 2.60 18.73
N ALA A 389 19.85 2.56 19.53
CA ALA A 389 21.21 2.55 19.01
C ALA A 389 21.54 1.22 18.33
N ILE A 390 22.07 1.29 17.12
CA ILE A 390 22.50 0.14 16.33
C ILE A 390 23.91 -0.27 16.75
N LYS A 391 24.17 -1.56 16.84
CA LYS A 391 25.44 -2.15 17.25
C LYS A 391 26.06 -2.98 16.12
N PRO A 392 27.42 -3.17 16.10
CA PRO A 392 28.09 -3.95 15.05
C PRO A 392 27.93 -5.46 15.25
N HIS A 393 26.70 -5.92 15.39
CA HIS A 393 26.27 -7.32 15.43
C HIS A 393 24.79 -7.45 15.06
N GLY A 394 24.33 -8.66 14.79
CA GLY A 394 22.94 -8.94 14.51
C GLY A 394 22.48 -8.50 13.13
N LEU A 395 21.17 -8.42 12.94
CA LEU A 395 20.52 -8.08 11.69
C LEU A 395 19.81 -6.73 11.79
N VAL A 396 19.88 -5.94 10.72
CA VAL A 396 18.98 -4.81 10.48
C VAL A 396 18.15 -5.09 9.23
N LEU A 397 16.84 -4.95 9.35
CA LEU A 397 15.89 -4.98 8.26
C LEU A 397 15.59 -3.55 7.84
N ILE A 398 15.76 -3.24 6.55
CA ILE A 398 15.49 -1.92 5.99
C ILE A 398 14.56 -2.10 4.80
N ASP A 399 13.34 -1.59 4.95
CA ASP A 399 12.31 -1.56 3.93
C ASP A 399 11.99 -0.12 3.59
N SER A 400 12.12 0.24 2.32
CA SER A 400 12.10 1.65 1.91
C SER A 400 11.83 1.81 0.43
N GLY A 401 11.33 2.98 0.06
CA GLY A 401 11.10 3.30 -1.33
C GLY A 401 11.03 4.81 -1.59
N ALA A 402 11.05 5.17 -2.85
CA ALA A 402 10.97 6.55 -3.30
C ALA A 402 9.98 6.73 -4.44
N GLN A 403 9.38 7.91 -4.47
CA GLN A 403 8.68 8.44 -5.63
C GLN A 403 9.70 9.17 -6.52
N TYR A 404 9.86 8.68 -7.73
CA TYR A 404 10.50 9.41 -8.82
C TYR A 404 9.44 9.81 -9.83
N GLN A 405 9.66 10.90 -10.56
CA GLN A 405 8.64 11.40 -11.49
C GLN A 405 8.28 10.42 -12.61
N ASP A 406 9.14 9.45 -12.87
CA ASP A 406 8.98 8.40 -13.88
C ASP A 406 8.76 6.99 -13.31
N GLY A 407 8.69 6.82 -11.99
CA GLY A 407 8.41 5.52 -11.37
C GLY A 407 8.42 5.57 -9.84
N THR A 408 7.92 4.51 -9.24
CA THR A 408 7.89 4.30 -7.78
C THR A 408 8.79 3.12 -7.44
N THR A 409 9.58 3.22 -6.36
CA THR A 409 10.43 2.10 -5.91
C THR A 409 9.94 1.57 -4.57
N ASP A 410 10.22 0.29 -4.37
CA ASP A 410 9.93 -0.49 -3.19
C ASP A 410 10.98 -1.59 -3.05
N ILE A 411 11.67 -1.66 -1.91
CA ILE A 411 12.76 -2.59 -1.67
C ILE A 411 12.95 -2.89 -0.20
N THR A 412 13.11 -4.17 0.13
CA THR A 412 13.62 -4.56 1.45
C THR A 412 14.97 -5.27 1.33
N ARG A 413 15.89 -4.90 2.21
CA ARG A 413 17.13 -5.64 2.47
C ARG A 413 17.30 -5.90 3.95
N THR A 414 17.63 -7.13 4.29
CA THR A 414 18.11 -7.51 5.64
C THR A 414 19.62 -7.68 5.59
N ILE A 415 20.35 -6.99 6.47
CA ILE A 415 21.81 -6.87 6.42
C ILE A 415 22.42 -7.33 7.73
N ALA A 416 23.46 -8.17 7.65
CA ALA A 416 24.26 -8.55 8.81
C ALA A 416 25.29 -7.47 9.15
N LEU A 417 25.12 -6.84 10.31
CA LEU A 417 25.98 -5.74 10.79
C LEU A 417 27.28 -6.24 11.42
N GLY A 418 27.45 -7.54 11.60
CA GLY A 418 28.61 -8.19 12.20
C GLY A 418 28.30 -9.65 12.50
N PRO A 419 28.75 -10.20 13.66
CA PRO A 419 28.42 -11.56 14.05
C PRO A 419 26.91 -11.77 14.18
N ILE A 420 26.41 -12.88 13.63
CA ILE A 420 25.00 -13.31 13.68
C ILE A 420 24.91 -14.78 14.12
N THR A 421 23.76 -15.17 14.65
CA THR A 421 23.50 -16.53 15.13
C THR A 421 23.21 -17.50 13.97
N GLU A 422 23.40 -18.79 14.20
CA GLU A 422 23.03 -19.84 13.22
C GLU A 422 21.52 -19.83 12.90
N LEU A 423 20.67 -19.45 13.86
CA LEU A 423 19.23 -19.30 13.61
C LEU A 423 18.95 -18.15 12.64
N GLN A 424 19.62 -17.00 12.82
CA GLN A 424 19.49 -15.85 11.90
C GLN A 424 19.93 -16.22 10.48
N LYS A 425 21.08 -16.89 10.33
CA LYS A 425 21.55 -17.41 9.02
C LYS A 425 20.55 -18.35 8.38
N ARG A 426 20.04 -19.32 9.16
CA ARG A 426 19.08 -20.32 8.67
C ARG A 426 17.80 -19.64 8.16
N ILE A 427 17.23 -18.73 8.94
CA ILE A 427 15.99 -18.03 8.57
C ILE A 427 16.23 -17.12 7.36
N TYR A 428 17.32 -16.37 7.34
CA TYR A 428 17.69 -15.57 6.19
C TYR A 428 17.77 -16.40 4.90
N THR A 429 18.42 -17.55 4.97
CA THR A 429 18.57 -18.44 3.81
C THR A 429 17.23 -19.02 3.36
N LEU A 430 16.34 -19.37 4.29
CA LEU A 430 14.99 -19.87 3.94
C LEU A 430 14.14 -18.78 3.25
N VAL A 431 14.18 -17.55 3.74
CA VAL A 431 13.50 -16.40 3.11
C VAL A 431 14.07 -16.15 1.72
N LEU A 432 15.40 -16.12 1.57
CA LEU A 432 16.06 -15.96 0.28
C LEU A 432 15.66 -17.06 -0.71
N LYS A 433 15.55 -18.31 -0.28
CA LYS A 433 15.09 -19.41 -1.16
C LYS A 433 13.67 -19.18 -1.67
N GLY A 434 12.77 -18.73 -0.79
CA GLY A 434 11.40 -18.41 -1.20
C GLY A 434 11.36 -17.27 -2.22
N HIS A 435 12.13 -16.22 -1.98
CA HIS A 435 12.30 -15.09 -2.90
C HIS A 435 12.81 -15.57 -4.28
N ILE A 436 13.89 -16.34 -4.32
CA ILE A 436 14.45 -16.87 -5.57
C ILE A 436 13.46 -17.76 -6.31
N GLN A 437 12.74 -18.65 -5.60
CA GLN A 437 11.78 -19.58 -6.22
C GLN A 437 10.64 -18.83 -6.91
N LEU A 438 10.14 -17.75 -6.31
CA LEU A 438 9.10 -16.94 -6.92
C LEU A 438 9.64 -16.18 -8.14
N GLU A 439 10.81 -15.55 -8.05
CA GLU A 439 11.40 -14.82 -9.18
C GLU A 439 11.74 -15.73 -10.38
N MET A 440 12.09 -16.99 -10.14
CA MET A 440 12.35 -17.98 -11.21
C MET A 440 11.07 -18.56 -11.84
N ALA A 441 9.88 -18.19 -11.33
CA ALA A 441 8.63 -18.77 -11.81
C ALA A 441 8.38 -18.49 -13.28
N ARG A 442 7.94 -19.53 -14.01
CA ARG A 442 7.33 -19.45 -15.33
C ARG A 442 5.89 -19.95 -15.22
N PHE A 443 4.96 -19.21 -15.76
CA PHE A 443 3.54 -19.48 -15.54
C PHE A 443 2.68 -19.06 -16.74
N PRO A 444 1.51 -19.70 -16.95
CA PRO A 444 0.57 -19.32 -18.01
C PRO A 444 0.05 -17.88 -17.82
N ASP A 445 -0.11 -17.16 -18.91
CA ASP A 445 -0.77 -15.84 -18.91
C ASP A 445 -2.19 -15.95 -18.35
N GLY A 446 -2.57 -15.02 -17.48
CA GLY A 446 -3.91 -14.94 -16.91
C GLY A 446 -4.16 -15.76 -15.64
N ILE A 447 -3.13 -16.39 -15.05
CA ILE A 447 -3.31 -17.01 -13.72
C ILE A 447 -3.35 -15.95 -12.63
N SER A 448 -3.93 -16.31 -11.49
CA SER A 448 -3.93 -15.47 -10.28
C SER A 448 -2.59 -15.57 -9.53
N GLY A 449 -2.17 -14.45 -8.92
CA GLY A 449 -1.00 -14.45 -8.03
C GLY A 449 -1.12 -15.37 -6.81
N THR A 450 -2.34 -15.71 -6.38
CA THR A 450 -2.58 -16.72 -5.34
C THR A 450 -1.95 -18.08 -5.69
N GLN A 451 -1.90 -18.45 -6.97
CA GLN A 451 -1.30 -19.71 -7.42
C GLN A 451 0.23 -19.70 -7.31
N LEU A 452 0.86 -18.53 -7.30
CA LEU A 452 2.32 -18.37 -7.21
C LEU A 452 2.81 -18.18 -5.77
N ASP A 453 1.97 -17.70 -4.86
CA ASP A 453 2.33 -17.37 -3.48
C ASP A 453 3.02 -18.55 -2.75
N VAL A 454 2.60 -19.78 -3.01
CA VAL A 454 3.17 -20.98 -2.42
C VAL A 454 4.66 -21.15 -2.73
N LEU A 455 5.15 -20.65 -3.86
CA LEU A 455 6.57 -20.76 -4.23
C LEU A 455 7.47 -20.02 -3.24
N ALA A 456 7.04 -18.86 -2.80
CA ALA A 456 7.77 -18.08 -1.80
C ALA A 456 7.66 -18.68 -0.38
N ARG A 457 6.54 -19.36 -0.06
CA ARG A 457 6.30 -19.91 1.28
C ARG A 457 6.89 -21.30 1.51
N GLU A 458 7.03 -22.08 0.46
CA GLU A 458 7.36 -23.50 0.52
C GLU A 458 8.62 -23.79 1.33
N PRO A 459 9.77 -23.09 1.18
CA PRO A 459 10.95 -23.34 1.99
C PRO A 459 10.73 -23.10 3.49
N LEU A 460 9.91 -22.10 3.85
CA LEU A 460 9.54 -21.80 5.23
C LEU A 460 8.61 -22.87 5.80
N TRP A 461 7.58 -23.28 5.05
CA TRP A 461 6.63 -24.31 5.48
C TRP A 461 7.31 -25.66 5.74
N ARG A 462 8.24 -26.07 4.89
CA ARG A 462 9.06 -27.28 5.13
C ARG A 462 9.83 -27.23 6.45
N ALA A 463 10.22 -26.03 6.87
CA ALA A 463 10.92 -25.81 8.12
C ALA A 463 9.99 -25.56 9.32
N GLY A 464 8.67 -25.58 9.12
CA GLY A 464 7.66 -25.33 10.16
C GLY A 464 7.41 -23.85 10.47
N TYR A 465 7.77 -22.95 9.55
CA TYR A 465 7.57 -21.50 9.68
C TYR A 465 6.53 -20.97 8.71
N ASN A 466 5.93 -19.83 9.03
CA ASN A 466 4.98 -19.14 8.17
C ASN A 466 5.02 -17.62 8.43
N TYR A 467 4.63 -16.81 7.43
CA TYR A 467 4.33 -15.39 7.59
C TYR A 467 2.90 -15.11 7.14
N LEU A 468 2.28 -14.07 7.70
CA LEU A 468 0.84 -13.83 7.57
C LEU A 468 0.48 -12.63 6.67
N HIS A 469 1.47 -11.89 6.16
CA HIS A 469 1.25 -10.84 5.17
C HIS A 469 1.24 -11.40 3.74
N GLY A 470 0.86 -10.59 2.75
CA GLY A 470 0.97 -10.94 1.33
C GLY A 470 2.43 -11.09 0.91
N THR A 471 2.68 -11.90 -0.10
CA THR A 471 4.03 -12.06 -0.67
C THR A 471 4.38 -10.96 -1.66
N GLY A 472 3.37 -10.28 -2.22
CA GLY A 472 3.60 -9.17 -3.14
C GLY A 472 2.33 -8.48 -3.58
N HIS A 473 2.49 -7.27 -4.11
CA HIS A 473 1.46 -6.37 -4.59
C HIS A 473 1.92 -5.64 -5.85
N GLY A 474 0.99 -5.05 -6.60
CA GLY A 474 1.33 -4.15 -7.70
C GLY A 474 1.99 -2.86 -7.21
N VAL A 475 2.75 -2.21 -8.07
CA VAL A 475 3.39 -0.91 -7.81
C VAL A 475 2.98 0.09 -8.88
N GLY A 476 2.53 1.27 -8.47
CA GLY A 476 2.11 2.35 -9.36
C GLY A 476 3.28 3.06 -10.03
N SER A 477 3.07 3.66 -11.19
CA SER A 477 4.07 4.50 -11.86
C SER A 477 3.95 5.95 -11.42
N TYR A 478 4.77 6.37 -10.49
CA TYR A 478 4.64 7.66 -9.77
C TYR A 478 3.20 7.82 -9.22
N LEU A 479 2.77 6.79 -8.52
CA LEU A 479 1.47 6.66 -7.85
C LEU A 479 1.63 5.86 -6.55
N ASN A 480 0.54 5.25 -6.07
CA ASN A 480 0.57 4.47 -4.84
C ASN A 480 1.58 3.32 -4.95
N VAL A 481 2.39 3.13 -3.91
CA VAL A 481 3.31 1.99 -3.82
C VAL A 481 2.53 0.67 -3.81
N HIS A 482 1.42 0.62 -3.09
CA HIS A 482 0.46 -0.49 -3.14
C HIS A 482 -0.57 -0.23 -4.24
N GLU A 483 -0.45 -0.89 -5.36
CA GLU A 483 -1.39 -0.80 -6.48
C GLU A 483 -2.07 -2.15 -6.74
N GLY A 484 -3.38 -2.13 -6.89
CA GLY A 484 -4.15 -3.29 -7.36
C GLY A 484 -4.40 -3.26 -8.89
N PRO A 485 -5.13 -4.24 -9.42
CA PRO A 485 -5.86 -5.30 -8.70
C PRO A 485 -5.03 -6.56 -8.40
N GLN A 486 -3.85 -6.73 -9.02
CA GLN A 486 -3.02 -7.93 -8.88
C GLN A 486 -2.29 -7.96 -7.53
N GLN A 487 -2.24 -9.14 -6.93
CA GLN A 487 -1.50 -9.41 -5.70
C GLN A 487 -1.00 -10.86 -5.70
N ILE A 488 0.12 -11.10 -5.01
CA ILE A 488 0.62 -12.45 -4.72
C ILE A 488 0.40 -12.70 -3.22
N ARG A 489 -0.58 -13.55 -2.89
CA ARG A 489 -0.98 -13.79 -1.49
C ARG A 489 -1.76 -15.10 -1.34
N MET A 490 -1.86 -15.60 -0.09
CA MET A 490 -2.58 -16.86 0.21
C MET A 490 -4.07 -16.76 -0.07
N GLU A 491 -4.69 -15.64 0.29
CA GLU A 491 -6.11 -15.46 0.05
C GLU A 491 -6.39 -15.35 -1.45
N TYR A 492 -7.48 -16.01 -1.87
CA TYR A 492 -7.84 -16.00 -3.28
C TYR A 492 -8.13 -14.58 -3.79
N MET A 493 -7.33 -14.18 -4.76
CA MET A 493 -7.49 -12.93 -5.50
C MET A 493 -7.76 -13.27 -6.98
N PRO A 494 -8.94 -12.92 -7.51
CA PRO A 494 -9.32 -13.32 -8.86
C PRO A 494 -8.60 -12.55 -9.98
N ALA A 495 -7.90 -11.46 -9.65
CA ALA A 495 -7.21 -10.64 -10.64
C ALA A 495 -6.11 -11.44 -11.35
N PRO A 496 -6.16 -11.55 -12.70
CA PRO A 496 -5.17 -12.28 -13.46
C PRO A 496 -3.86 -11.48 -13.59
N LEU A 497 -2.75 -12.20 -13.67
CA LEU A 497 -1.43 -11.65 -13.98
C LEU A 497 -1.22 -11.60 -15.49
N HIS A 498 -0.75 -10.46 -15.99
CA HIS A 498 -0.47 -10.22 -17.41
C HIS A 498 0.89 -9.57 -17.61
N SER A 499 1.44 -9.73 -18.81
CA SER A 499 2.66 -9.02 -19.22
C SER A 499 2.48 -7.50 -19.14
N GLY A 500 3.47 -6.79 -18.63
CA GLY A 500 3.44 -5.35 -18.36
C GLY A 500 3.01 -4.97 -16.96
N MET A 501 2.59 -5.92 -16.13
CA MET A 501 2.29 -5.68 -14.72
C MET A 501 3.58 -5.66 -13.89
N THR A 502 3.60 -4.80 -12.86
CA THR A 502 4.61 -4.81 -11.81
C THR A 502 4.06 -5.51 -10.57
N VAL A 503 4.91 -6.26 -9.86
CA VAL A 503 4.58 -6.86 -8.56
C VAL A 503 5.80 -6.85 -7.66
N THR A 504 5.62 -6.77 -6.35
CA THR A 504 6.70 -7.04 -5.39
C THR A 504 6.83 -8.54 -5.13
N ASP A 505 7.97 -8.94 -4.63
CA ASP A 505 8.29 -10.28 -4.11
C ASP A 505 9.01 -10.09 -2.78
N GLU A 506 8.27 -10.18 -1.67
CA GLU A 506 8.69 -9.76 -0.33
C GLU A 506 8.43 -10.82 0.77
N PRO A 507 8.82 -12.08 0.58
CA PRO A 507 8.69 -13.06 1.65
C PRO A 507 9.48 -12.63 2.88
N GLY A 508 8.97 -13.00 4.07
CA GLY A 508 9.62 -12.67 5.32
C GLY A 508 9.38 -13.70 6.41
N LEU A 509 10.09 -13.55 7.53
CA LEU A 509 9.82 -14.28 8.76
C LEU A 509 10.16 -13.42 9.96
N TYR A 510 9.27 -13.39 10.95
CA TYR A 510 9.32 -12.49 12.08
C TYR A 510 9.18 -13.29 13.38
N LEU A 511 10.22 -13.21 14.21
CA LEU A 511 10.27 -13.87 15.51
C LEU A 511 10.15 -12.81 16.60
N ALA A 512 8.97 -12.68 17.18
CA ALA A 512 8.65 -11.68 18.20
C ALA A 512 9.76 -11.61 19.28
N ASP A 513 10.12 -10.39 19.68
CA ASP A 513 11.16 -10.06 20.66
C ASP A 513 12.57 -10.56 20.30
N ARG A 514 12.79 -10.98 19.05
CA ARG A 514 14.11 -11.49 18.61
C ARG A 514 14.61 -10.77 17.36
N PHE A 515 14.07 -11.06 16.19
CA PHE A 515 14.47 -10.44 14.91
C PHE A 515 13.46 -10.75 13.80
N GLY A 516 13.53 -9.98 12.73
CA GLY A 516 12.82 -10.24 11.48
C GLY A 516 13.76 -10.30 10.28
N VAL A 517 13.32 -10.99 9.24
CA VAL A 517 13.98 -11.03 7.93
C VAL A 517 12.93 -10.83 6.86
N ARG A 518 13.14 -9.89 5.94
CA ARG A 518 12.43 -9.72 4.67
C ARG A 518 13.46 -9.44 3.58
N ILE A 519 13.28 -10.04 2.42
CA ILE A 519 14.06 -9.76 1.22
C ILE A 519 13.07 -9.47 0.11
N GLU A 520 13.22 -8.33 -0.55
CA GLU A 520 12.25 -7.85 -1.50
C GLU A 520 12.87 -7.25 -2.74
N ASN A 521 12.28 -7.57 -3.88
CA ASN A 521 12.45 -6.89 -5.15
C ASN A 521 11.10 -6.50 -5.74
N THR A 522 11.05 -5.39 -6.47
CA THR A 522 9.99 -5.10 -7.43
C THR A 522 10.30 -5.78 -8.74
N LEU A 523 9.32 -6.49 -9.31
CA LEU A 523 9.42 -7.31 -10.50
C LEU A 523 8.53 -6.77 -11.62
N LEU A 524 8.96 -6.93 -12.86
CA LEU A 524 8.14 -6.77 -14.06
C LEU A 524 7.74 -8.14 -14.60
N ILE A 525 6.44 -8.33 -14.83
CA ILE A 525 5.95 -9.52 -15.53
C ILE A 525 6.13 -9.32 -17.04
N THR A 526 6.86 -10.23 -17.68
CA THR A 526 7.18 -10.17 -19.10
C THR A 526 6.76 -11.44 -19.84
N ALA A 527 6.56 -11.34 -21.16
CA ALA A 527 6.34 -12.53 -21.99
C ALA A 527 7.60 -13.41 -22.01
N ASP A 528 7.43 -14.73 -21.86
CA ASP A 528 8.52 -15.71 -21.96
C ASP A 528 8.46 -16.46 -23.29
N CYS A 529 7.46 -17.33 -23.48
CA CYS A 529 7.29 -18.11 -24.69
C CYS A 529 5.82 -18.39 -25.01
N GLU A 530 5.56 -18.89 -26.20
CA GLU A 530 4.24 -19.40 -26.60
C GLU A 530 4.39 -20.86 -27.04
N THR A 531 3.51 -21.71 -26.55
CA THR A 531 3.49 -23.16 -26.82
C THR A 531 2.09 -23.59 -27.24
N GLU A 532 1.90 -24.89 -27.54
CA GLU A 532 0.58 -25.48 -27.76
C GLU A 532 -0.37 -25.34 -26.54
N PHE A 533 0.18 -25.06 -25.34
CA PHE A 533 -0.59 -24.83 -24.11
C PHE A 533 -0.89 -23.34 -23.85
N GLY A 534 -0.51 -22.43 -24.75
CA GLY A 534 -0.75 -21.00 -24.68
C GLY A 534 0.49 -20.18 -24.39
N LYS A 535 0.26 -18.92 -24.00
CA LYS A 535 1.32 -17.97 -23.67
C LYS A 535 1.81 -18.18 -22.24
N PHE A 536 3.12 -18.11 -22.07
CA PHE A 536 3.77 -18.16 -20.77
C PHE A 536 4.46 -16.84 -20.45
N LEU A 537 4.48 -16.52 -19.18
CA LEU A 537 5.08 -15.33 -18.60
C LEU A 537 6.24 -15.73 -17.67
N ARG A 538 7.12 -14.77 -17.42
CA ARG A 538 8.19 -14.86 -16.43
C ARG A 538 8.29 -13.54 -15.66
N MET A 539 9.04 -13.55 -14.58
CA MET A 539 9.36 -12.36 -13.79
C MET A 539 10.75 -11.85 -14.14
N GLU A 540 10.91 -10.53 -14.13
CA GLU A 540 12.18 -9.84 -14.30
C GLU A 540 12.38 -8.87 -13.13
N SER A 541 13.49 -9.04 -12.36
CA SER A 541 13.83 -8.10 -11.30
C SER A 541 14.09 -6.71 -11.88
N LEU A 542 13.30 -5.72 -11.43
CA LEU A 542 13.54 -4.30 -11.68
C LEU A 542 14.49 -3.71 -10.65
N THR A 543 14.37 -4.13 -9.39
CA THR A 543 15.21 -3.69 -8.28
C THR A 543 16.68 -4.01 -8.54
N LEU A 544 17.55 -3.02 -8.34
CA LEU A 544 19.00 -3.10 -8.57
C LEU A 544 19.75 -2.81 -7.27
N CYS A 545 19.90 -3.82 -6.42
CA CYS A 545 20.60 -3.70 -5.13
C CYS A 545 21.19 -5.05 -4.73
N PRO A 546 22.46 -5.13 -4.27
CA PRO A 546 23.02 -6.39 -3.79
C PRO A 546 22.18 -7.01 -2.67
N ILE A 547 22.07 -8.33 -2.70
CA ILE A 547 21.57 -9.14 -1.58
C ILE A 547 22.78 -9.52 -0.72
N ASP A 548 22.69 -9.31 0.61
CA ASP A 548 23.80 -9.63 1.50
C ASP A 548 24.08 -11.14 1.53
N THR A 549 25.29 -11.51 1.17
CA THR A 549 25.71 -12.93 1.11
C THR A 549 26.29 -13.44 2.44
N LYS A 550 26.60 -12.57 3.40
CA LYS A 550 27.18 -12.96 4.70
C LYS A 550 26.27 -13.90 5.52
N PRO A 551 24.92 -13.68 5.53
CA PRO A 551 24.03 -14.57 6.29
C PRO A 551 23.75 -15.91 5.61
N ILE A 552 24.17 -16.11 4.36
CA ILE A 552 23.77 -17.29 3.57
C ILE A 552 24.47 -18.56 4.05
N ILE A 553 23.70 -19.60 4.31
CA ILE A 553 24.19 -20.98 4.47
C ILE A 553 24.19 -21.63 3.08
N ILE A 554 25.33 -21.59 2.39
CA ILE A 554 25.46 -22.04 0.98
C ILE A 554 24.99 -23.49 0.79
N SER A 555 25.21 -24.36 1.77
CA SER A 555 24.78 -25.77 1.69
C SER A 555 23.25 -25.97 1.66
N MET A 556 22.48 -24.95 2.02
CA MET A 556 21.01 -24.96 1.92
C MET A 556 20.48 -24.54 0.54
N LEU A 557 21.29 -23.89 -0.27
CA LEU A 557 20.93 -23.46 -1.63
C LEU A 557 21.11 -24.62 -2.63
N SER A 558 20.24 -24.68 -3.64
CA SER A 558 20.47 -25.50 -4.83
C SER A 558 21.47 -24.83 -5.77
N ASP A 559 21.93 -25.56 -6.80
CA ASP A 559 22.77 -24.95 -7.84
C ASP A 559 21.99 -23.90 -8.66
N GLU A 560 20.68 -24.08 -8.82
CA GLU A 560 19.80 -23.13 -9.49
C GLU A 560 19.67 -21.85 -8.64
N ASP A 561 19.52 -21.94 -7.33
CA ASP A 561 19.48 -20.79 -6.43
C ASP A 561 20.79 -19.99 -6.51
N ILE A 562 21.94 -20.65 -6.48
CA ILE A 562 23.27 -20.04 -6.60
C ILE A 562 23.43 -19.35 -7.96
N ASN A 563 23.04 -20.03 -9.03
CA ASN A 563 23.10 -19.48 -10.38
C ASN A 563 22.22 -18.24 -10.52
N TRP A 564 20.99 -18.28 -10.00
CA TRP A 564 20.10 -17.13 -10.01
C TRP A 564 20.74 -15.94 -9.29
N LEU A 565 21.22 -16.13 -8.06
CA LEU A 565 21.82 -15.06 -7.26
C LEU A 565 23.05 -14.45 -7.94
N ASN A 566 23.91 -15.29 -8.51
CA ASN A 566 25.09 -14.82 -9.24
C ASN A 566 24.71 -14.03 -10.49
N HIS A 567 23.70 -14.44 -11.25
CA HIS A 567 23.18 -13.69 -12.39
C HIS A 567 22.55 -12.37 -11.98
N TYR A 568 21.76 -12.36 -10.92
CA TYR A 568 21.17 -11.14 -10.37
C TYR A 568 22.27 -10.15 -9.96
N HIS A 569 23.28 -10.60 -9.22
CA HIS A 569 24.40 -9.77 -8.81
C HIS A 569 25.22 -9.24 -10.01
N ALA A 570 25.42 -10.05 -11.05
CA ALA A 570 26.07 -9.61 -12.29
C ALA A 570 25.24 -8.49 -12.97
N LYS A 571 23.92 -8.66 -13.10
CA LYS A 571 23.01 -7.63 -13.63
C LYS A 571 23.11 -6.33 -12.82
N VAL A 572 23.11 -6.41 -11.49
CA VAL A 572 23.24 -5.25 -10.60
C VAL A 572 24.55 -4.51 -10.85
N TYR A 573 25.67 -5.24 -10.89
CA TYR A 573 26.99 -4.64 -11.13
C TYR A 573 27.08 -4.01 -12.53
N GLU A 574 26.69 -4.73 -13.57
CA GLU A 574 26.75 -4.25 -14.95
C GLU A 574 25.92 -2.98 -15.15
N THR A 575 24.74 -2.92 -14.54
CA THR A 575 23.83 -1.78 -14.71
C THR A 575 24.29 -0.54 -13.91
N LEU A 576 24.79 -0.72 -12.68
CA LEU A 576 25.09 0.40 -11.78
C LEU A 576 26.53 0.89 -11.86
N SER A 577 27.49 0.05 -12.32
CA SER A 577 28.91 0.37 -12.25
C SER A 577 29.33 1.65 -12.98
N SER A 578 28.63 2.02 -14.07
CA SER A 578 28.90 3.26 -14.80
C SER A 578 28.42 4.53 -14.09
N GLU A 579 27.50 4.42 -13.15
CA GLU A 579 26.89 5.54 -12.41
C GLU A 579 27.66 5.84 -11.09
N LEU A 580 28.61 4.99 -10.73
CA LEU A 580 29.31 5.02 -9.45
C LEU A 580 30.74 5.55 -9.61
N ASN A 581 31.26 6.23 -8.58
CA ASN A 581 32.67 6.60 -8.52
C ASN A 581 33.57 5.35 -8.32
N GLY A 582 34.87 5.54 -8.33
CA GLY A 582 35.84 4.44 -8.27
C GLY A 582 35.71 3.59 -7.00
N GLU A 583 35.53 4.20 -5.85
CA GLU A 583 35.40 3.49 -4.56
C GLU A 583 34.05 2.81 -4.41
N GLU A 584 32.97 3.46 -4.84
CA GLU A 584 31.61 2.90 -4.83
C GLU A 584 31.52 1.68 -5.76
N ARG A 585 32.16 1.76 -6.95
CA ARG A 585 32.24 0.67 -7.92
C ARG A 585 33.03 -0.52 -7.38
N GLU A 586 34.15 -0.27 -6.73
CA GLU A 586 34.94 -1.34 -6.12
C GLU A 586 34.17 -2.01 -4.98
N TRP A 587 33.49 -1.23 -4.13
CA TRP A 587 32.63 -1.77 -3.09
C TRP A 587 31.53 -2.66 -3.71
N LEU A 588 30.84 -2.16 -4.75
CA LEU A 588 29.80 -2.91 -5.44
C LEU A 588 30.35 -4.21 -6.05
N ARG A 589 31.55 -4.16 -6.66
CA ARG A 589 32.21 -5.35 -7.20
C ARG A 589 32.44 -6.42 -6.11
N GLN A 590 32.79 -6.02 -4.92
CA GLN A 590 32.95 -6.94 -3.78
C GLN A 590 31.60 -7.47 -3.28
N ALA A 591 30.58 -6.61 -3.17
CA ALA A 591 29.26 -6.98 -2.71
C ALA A 591 28.50 -7.90 -3.67
N THR A 592 28.85 -7.87 -4.97
CA THR A 592 28.22 -8.66 -6.03
C THR A 592 29.08 -9.82 -6.54
N ARG A 593 30.20 -10.14 -5.86
CA ARG A 593 31.05 -11.26 -6.28
C ARG A 593 30.26 -12.57 -6.24
N PRO A 594 30.47 -13.47 -7.21
CA PRO A 594 29.83 -14.77 -7.22
C PRO A 594 30.09 -15.57 -5.94
N ILE A 595 29.06 -16.27 -5.48
CA ILE A 595 29.18 -17.27 -4.43
C ILE A 595 29.36 -18.65 -5.07
N GLU A 596 30.14 -19.51 -4.43
CA GLU A 596 30.43 -20.86 -4.87
C GLU A 596 30.32 -21.83 -3.70
N ARG A 597 29.97 -23.09 -3.96
CA ARG A 597 30.10 -24.14 -2.96
C ARG A 597 31.58 -24.41 -2.71
N GLU A 598 31.93 -24.58 -1.44
CA GLU A 598 33.27 -25.09 -1.13
C GLU A 598 33.46 -26.44 -1.84
N LYS A 599 34.56 -26.56 -2.57
CA LYS A 599 34.93 -27.86 -3.15
C LYS A 599 35.22 -28.83 -2.01
N ALA A 600 34.43 -29.92 -1.96
CA ALA A 600 34.59 -30.96 -0.95
C ALA A 600 35.99 -31.60 -0.99
#